data_e6ecfd2607cdcf7c57d34687636cca9e
#
_entry.id   e6ecfd2607cdcf7c57d34687636cca9e
#
_cell.length_a   1.000
_cell.length_b   1.000
_cell.length_c   1.000
_cell.angle_alpha   90.00
_cell.angle_beta   90.00
_cell.angle_gamma   90.00
#
_symmetry.space_group_name_H-M   'P 1'
#
loop_
_entity.id
_entity.type
_entity.pdbx_description
1 polymer ?
#
loop_
_entity_poly.entity_id
_entity_poly.type
_entity_poly.pdbx_seq_one_letter_code
_entity_poly.pdbx_strand_id
1 'polypeptide(L)'
;MSPPTVAEMVKTICSEYRVNSVPDSSRAWNGPQIISDLNRLCNLIVTSTDASLEVIKKSVQLGADILISHHGLTWTDGRIPLPYSDDIEAARTKIAIENNLTIIGLHLPMDAHPIL
;
A
#
# COMPACT_ATOMS: atom_id res chain seq x y z
N MET A 1 -17.95 -6.22 -18.17
CA MET A 1 -17.08 -5.10 -17.77
C MET A 1 -15.73 -5.61 -17.35
N SER A 2 -14.69 -4.98 -17.83
CA SER A 2 -13.34 -5.30 -17.37
C SER A 2 -13.12 -4.75 -15.96
N PRO A 3 -12.33 -5.42 -15.11
CA PRO A 3 -11.93 -4.84 -13.83
C PRO A 3 -11.09 -3.56 -14.07
N PRO A 4 -11.05 -2.65 -13.10
CA PRO A 4 -10.18 -1.47 -13.21
C PRO A 4 -8.72 -1.86 -13.23
N THR A 5 -7.88 -0.97 -13.72
CA THR A 5 -6.43 -1.13 -13.58
C THR A 5 -6.00 -0.78 -12.16
N VAL A 6 -4.79 -1.20 -11.79
CA VAL A 6 -4.20 -0.81 -10.50
C VAL A 6 -4.13 0.71 -10.39
N ALA A 7 -3.75 1.42 -11.47
CA ALA A 7 -3.71 2.88 -11.48
C ALA A 7 -5.07 3.50 -11.13
N GLU A 8 -6.14 3.01 -11.73
CA GLU A 8 -7.50 3.50 -11.47
C GLU A 8 -7.92 3.22 -10.02
N MET A 9 -7.62 2.02 -9.51
CA MET A 9 -7.95 1.66 -8.13
C MET A 9 -7.16 2.47 -7.10
N VAL A 10 -5.87 2.70 -7.33
CA VAL A 10 -5.05 3.54 -6.45
C VAL A 10 -5.66 4.94 -6.35
N LYS A 11 -6.03 5.51 -7.49
CA LYS A 11 -6.66 6.83 -7.53
C LYS A 11 -7.98 6.85 -6.75
N THR A 12 -8.81 5.84 -6.97
CA THR A 12 -10.11 5.72 -6.29
C THR A 12 -9.95 5.57 -4.78
N ILE A 13 -9.04 4.71 -4.34
CA ILE A 13 -8.78 4.47 -2.91
C ILE A 13 -8.27 5.75 -2.25
N CYS A 14 -7.29 6.41 -2.84
CA CYS A 14 -6.73 7.62 -2.26
C CYS A 14 -7.75 8.77 -2.20
N SER A 15 -8.64 8.86 -3.18
CA SER A 15 -9.71 9.83 -3.18
C SER A 15 -10.78 9.50 -2.13
N GLU A 16 -11.22 8.25 -2.07
CA GLU A 16 -12.25 7.81 -1.12
C GLU A 16 -11.81 8.01 0.34
N TYR A 17 -10.56 7.70 0.65
CA TYR A 17 -10.03 7.88 2.00
C TYR A 17 -9.42 9.26 2.24
N ARG A 18 -9.46 10.15 1.26
CA ARG A 18 -9.02 11.56 1.35
C ARG A 18 -7.63 11.69 1.95
N VAL A 19 -6.67 10.93 1.41
CA VAL A 19 -5.30 10.85 1.96
C VAL A 19 -4.59 12.21 2.04
N ASN A 20 -4.97 13.16 1.18
CA ASN A 20 -4.36 14.50 1.16
C ASN A 20 -5.10 15.51 2.05
N SER A 21 -6.25 15.14 2.62
CA SER A 21 -7.11 16.04 3.39
C SER A 21 -7.20 15.68 4.87
N VAL A 22 -7.00 14.40 5.21
CA VAL A 22 -7.05 13.94 6.60
C VAL A 22 -5.70 14.14 7.25
N PRO A 23 -5.60 14.97 8.31
CA PRO A 23 -4.33 15.18 8.99
C PRO A 23 -3.86 13.91 9.70
N ASP A 24 -2.55 13.71 9.72
CA ASP A 24 -1.93 12.59 10.40
C ASP A 24 -0.56 13.02 10.93
N SER A 25 0.12 12.11 11.62
CA SER A 25 1.49 12.34 12.05
C SER A 25 2.38 12.66 10.84
N SER A 26 3.34 13.57 11.02
CA SER A 26 4.32 13.88 9.97
C SER A 26 5.15 12.66 9.58
N ARG A 27 5.20 11.63 10.43
CA ARG A 27 5.92 10.39 10.16
C ARG A 27 5.07 9.37 9.39
N ALA A 28 3.75 9.52 9.40
CA ALA A 28 2.85 8.63 8.68
C ALA A 28 2.88 8.95 7.19
N TRP A 29 3.03 7.92 6.39
CA TRP A 29 2.99 8.03 4.94
C TRP A 29 1.71 7.40 4.44
N ASN A 30 0.67 8.23 4.24
CA ASN A 30 -0.61 7.78 3.70
C ASN A 30 -0.60 7.87 2.18
N GLY A 31 -1.11 6.83 1.54
CA GLY A 31 -1.14 6.71 0.09
C GLY A 31 -0.26 5.59 -0.43
N PRO A 32 0.03 5.59 -1.74
CA PRO A 32 0.87 4.54 -2.33
C PRO A 32 2.29 4.59 -1.76
N GLN A 33 2.77 3.46 -1.28
CA GLN A 33 4.13 3.34 -0.75
C GLN A 33 5.03 2.53 -1.68
N ILE A 34 4.47 1.53 -2.34
CA ILE A 34 5.12 0.80 -3.42
C ILE A 34 4.15 0.77 -4.58
N ILE A 35 4.61 1.24 -5.73
CA ILE A 35 3.84 1.18 -6.97
C ILE A 35 4.59 0.24 -7.91
N SER A 36 3.92 -0.82 -8.32
CA SER A 36 4.49 -1.78 -9.25
C SER A 36 3.91 -1.59 -10.65
N ASP A 37 3.15 -2.55 -11.16
CA ASP A 37 2.56 -2.42 -12.51
C ASP A 37 1.21 -1.72 -12.46
N LEU A 38 1.19 -0.44 -12.81
CA LEU A 38 -0.04 0.36 -12.82
C LEU A 38 -1.04 -0.06 -13.90
N ASN A 39 -0.57 -0.74 -14.95
CA ASN A 39 -1.42 -1.18 -16.04
C ASN A 39 -2.04 -2.56 -15.79
N ARG A 40 -1.61 -3.24 -14.75
CA ARG A 40 -2.17 -4.53 -14.35
C ARG A 40 -3.64 -4.36 -13.97
N LEU A 41 -4.49 -5.30 -14.39
CA LEU A 41 -5.88 -5.30 -13.95
C LEU A 41 -5.95 -5.64 -12.47
N CYS A 42 -6.79 -4.93 -11.75
CA CYS A 42 -6.96 -5.14 -10.31
C CYS A 42 -8.15 -6.07 -10.06
N ASN A 43 -7.86 -7.31 -9.72
CA ASN A 43 -8.88 -8.33 -9.44
C ASN A 43 -8.99 -8.65 -7.95
N LEU A 44 -7.93 -8.43 -7.19
CA LEU A 44 -7.90 -8.81 -5.78
C LEU A 44 -7.15 -7.77 -4.95
N ILE A 45 -7.83 -7.28 -3.92
CA ILE A 45 -7.25 -6.37 -2.93
C ILE A 45 -7.24 -7.10 -1.60
N VAL A 46 -6.09 -7.12 -0.94
CA VAL A 46 -5.93 -7.66 0.42
C VAL A 46 -5.76 -6.50 1.38
N THR A 47 -6.36 -6.59 2.55
CA THR A 47 -6.21 -5.59 3.60
C THR A 47 -5.56 -6.21 4.83
N SER A 48 -4.80 -5.41 5.56
CA SER A 48 -4.14 -5.85 6.78
C SER A 48 -3.89 -4.68 7.72
N THR A 49 -3.62 -4.99 8.99
CA THR A 49 -3.20 -3.97 9.94
C THR A 49 -1.74 -3.58 9.69
N ASP A 50 -0.88 -4.56 9.52
CA ASP A 50 0.55 -4.36 9.28
C ASP A 50 0.97 -4.92 7.94
N ALA A 51 2.04 -4.36 7.38
CA ALA A 51 2.65 -4.83 6.15
C ALA A 51 3.95 -5.59 6.46
N SER A 52 3.86 -6.62 7.29
CA SER A 52 4.99 -7.49 7.60
C SER A 52 5.41 -8.30 6.38
N LEU A 53 6.63 -8.84 6.42
CA LEU A 53 7.12 -9.71 5.35
C LEU A 53 6.18 -10.90 5.13
N GLU A 54 5.66 -11.48 6.21
CA GLU A 54 4.73 -12.61 6.13
C GLU A 54 3.41 -12.22 5.47
N VAL A 55 2.87 -11.04 5.80
CA VAL A 55 1.64 -10.52 5.18
C VAL A 55 1.86 -10.28 3.68
N ILE A 56 2.99 -9.72 3.31
CA ILE A 56 3.32 -9.47 1.91
C ILE A 56 3.45 -10.79 1.15
N LYS A 57 4.17 -11.77 1.71
CA LYS A 57 4.29 -13.10 1.09
C LYS A 57 2.92 -13.77 0.93
N LYS A 58 2.06 -13.67 1.93
CA LYS A 58 0.71 -14.23 1.86
C LYS A 58 -0.13 -13.53 0.79
N SER A 59 -0.03 -12.21 0.70
CA SER A 59 -0.73 -11.44 -0.33
C SER A 59 -0.31 -11.88 -1.72
N VAL A 60 0.98 -12.07 -1.93
CA VAL A 60 1.52 -12.57 -3.20
C VAL A 60 0.99 -13.97 -3.51
N GLN A 61 0.98 -14.87 -2.51
CA GLN A 61 0.43 -16.22 -2.69
C GLN A 61 -1.04 -16.21 -3.10
N LEU A 62 -1.82 -15.27 -2.57
CA LEU A 62 -3.24 -15.13 -2.90
C LEU A 62 -3.46 -14.50 -4.27
N GLY A 63 -2.42 -14.00 -4.91
CA GLY A 63 -2.55 -13.32 -6.20
C GLY A 63 -3.04 -11.89 -6.08
N ALA A 64 -2.79 -11.23 -4.95
CA ALA A 64 -3.23 -9.86 -4.74
C ALA A 64 -2.56 -8.89 -5.72
N ASP A 65 -3.32 -7.92 -6.17
CA ASP A 65 -2.84 -6.83 -7.01
C ASP A 65 -2.49 -5.60 -6.17
N ILE A 66 -3.23 -5.40 -5.09
CA ILE A 66 -3.02 -4.30 -4.14
C ILE A 66 -3.12 -4.86 -2.72
N LEU A 67 -2.20 -4.44 -1.86
CA LEU A 67 -2.27 -4.64 -0.42
C LEU A 67 -2.51 -3.26 0.22
N ILE A 68 -3.59 -3.13 0.98
CA ILE A 68 -3.85 -1.94 1.78
C ILE A 68 -3.52 -2.29 3.23
N SER A 69 -2.59 -1.54 3.83
CA SER A 69 -2.17 -1.75 5.20
C SER A 69 -2.42 -0.49 6.03
N HIS A 70 -3.04 -0.65 7.19
CA HIS A 70 -3.34 0.46 8.09
C HIS A 70 -2.07 1.16 8.57
N HIS A 71 -1.10 0.39 9.06
CA HIS A 71 0.18 0.96 9.51
C HIS A 71 1.16 1.21 8.37
N GLY A 72 0.90 0.61 7.20
CA GLY A 72 1.75 0.78 6.04
C GLY A 72 3.07 0.03 6.11
N LEU A 73 3.89 0.25 5.11
CA LEU A 73 5.19 -0.41 4.96
C LEU A 73 6.27 0.31 5.77
N THR A 74 6.22 1.63 5.79
CA THR A 74 7.26 2.45 6.39
C THR A 74 6.68 3.72 6.98
N TRP A 75 7.33 4.20 8.03
CA TRP A 75 7.08 5.49 8.64
C TRP A 75 8.32 6.34 8.44
N THR A 76 8.15 7.56 7.96
CA THR A 76 9.28 8.46 7.68
C THR A 76 9.08 9.78 8.40
N ASP A 77 10.16 10.53 8.57
CA ASP A 77 10.09 11.89 9.11
C ASP A 77 10.00 12.91 7.97
N GLY A 78 9.17 12.62 6.96
CA GLY A 78 9.05 13.46 5.78
C GLY A 78 10.11 13.20 4.73
N ARG A 79 10.90 12.14 4.89
CA ARG A 79 11.95 11.75 3.96
C ARG A 79 11.55 10.50 3.20
N ILE A 80 12.01 10.38 1.96
CA ILE A 80 11.84 9.16 1.18
C ILE A 80 12.78 8.10 1.78
N PRO A 81 12.26 6.95 2.22
CA PRO A 81 13.14 5.92 2.76
C PRO A 81 14.00 5.30 1.66
N LEU A 82 15.24 5.02 2.00
CA LEU A 82 16.16 4.31 1.12
C LEU A 82 16.30 2.89 1.64
N PRO A 83 15.89 1.87 0.88
CA PRO A 83 16.06 0.50 1.32
C PRO A 83 17.53 0.08 1.26
N TYR A 84 17.95 -0.67 2.26
CA TYR A 84 19.28 -1.28 2.31
C TYR A 84 19.14 -2.77 2.04
N SER A 85 20.15 -3.36 1.40
CA SER A 85 20.09 -4.76 0.97
C SER A 85 19.88 -5.75 2.13
N ASP A 86 20.31 -5.40 3.33
CA ASP A 86 20.18 -6.25 4.52
C ASP A 86 18.99 -5.88 5.39
N ASP A 87 18.20 -4.90 4.99
CA ASP A 87 17.08 -4.40 5.76
C ASP A 87 15.82 -5.23 5.47
N ILE A 88 14.98 -5.43 6.49
CA ILE A 88 13.66 -6.06 6.32
C ILE A 88 12.80 -5.25 5.36
N GLU A 89 12.91 -3.92 5.41
CA GLU A 89 12.20 -3.04 4.50
C GLU A 89 12.61 -3.28 3.05
N ALA A 90 13.90 -3.46 2.79
CA ALA A 90 14.39 -3.80 1.45
C ALA A 90 13.84 -5.14 0.98
N ALA A 91 13.80 -6.15 1.86
CA ALA A 91 13.26 -7.47 1.53
C ALA A 91 11.76 -7.39 1.18
N ARG A 92 10.99 -6.64 1.95
CA ARG A 92 9.56 -6.42 1.69
C ARG A 92 9.34 -5.72 0.36
N THR A 93 10.12 -4.66 0.09
CA THR A 93 10.05 -3.91 -1.16
C THR A 93 10.37 -4.79 -2.35
N LYS A 94 11.43 -5.59 -2.25
CA LYS A 94 11.86 -6.49 -3.33
C LYS A 94 10.77 -7.49 -3.69
N ILE A 95 10.19 -8.16 -2.71
CA ILE A 95 9.15 -9.16 -2.95
C ILE A 95 7.93 -8.53 -3.60
N ALA A 96 7.51 -7.35 -3.13
CA ALA A 96 6.38 -6.65 -3.69
C ALA A 96 6.61 -6.27 -5.16
N ILE A 97 7.78 -5.72 -5.47
CA ILE A 97 8.11 -5.28 -6.83
C ILE A 97 8.23 -6.48 -7.77
N GLU A 98 8.92 -7.56 -7.35
CA GLU A 98 9.10 -8.76 -8.16
C GLU A 98 7.77 -9.44 -8.52
N ASN A 99 6.75 -9.28 -7.69
CA ASN A 99 5.44 -9.90 -7.88
C ASN A 99 4.35 -8.91 -8.29
N ASN A 100 4.73 -7.72 -8.70
CA ASN A 100 3.82 -6.66 -9.16
C ASN A 100 2.74 -6.32 -8.15
N LEU A 101 3.07 -6.35 -6.86
CA LEU A 101 2.17 -5.99 -5.78
C LEU A 101 2.33 -4.50 -5.46
N THR A 102 1.24 -3.75 -5.54
CA THR A 102 1.21 -2.35 -5.10
C THR A 102 0.77 -2.30 -3.64
N ILE A 103 1.45 -1.51 -2.83
CA ILE A 103 1.15 -1.39 -1.40
C ILE A 103 0.74 0.05 -1.09
N ILE A 104 -0.42 0.18 -0.44
CA ILE A 104 -0.98 1.46 -0.01
C ILE A 104 -1.06 1.46 1.52
N GLY A 105 -0.57 2.53 2.15
CA GLY A 105 -0.73 2.72 3.58
C GLY A 105 -1.88 3.69 3.86
N LEU A 106 -2.78 3.33 4.78
CA LEU A 106 -3.89 4.17 5.18
C LEU A 106 -4.01 4.17 6.71
N HIS A 107 -3.38 5.15 7.36
CA HIS A 107 -3.43 5.27 8.83
C HIS A 107 -4.68 6.03 9.27
N LEU A 108 -4.57 7.30 9.68
CA LEU A 108 -5.74 8.07 10.09
C LEU A 108 -6.78 8.29 8.98
N PRO A 109 -6.43 8.38 7.69
CA PRO A 109 -7.45 8.42 6.64
C PRO A 109 -8.43 7.26 6.68
N MET A 110 -7.97 6.05 7.02
CA MET A 110 -8.86 4.90 7.18
C MET A 110 -9.78 5.08 8.38
N ASP A 111 -9.24 5.51 9.52
CA ASP A 111 -10.00 5.70 10.76
C ASP A 111 -11.04 6.81 10.62
N ALA A 112 -10.80 7.79 9.78
CA ALA A 112 -11.70 8.93 9.56
C ALA A 112 -12.78 8.64 8.52
N HIS A 113 -12.78 7.47 7.87
CA HIS A 113 -13.76 7.13 6.85
C HIS A 113 -15.13 6.93 7.49
N PRO A 114 -16.21 7.55 6.99
CA PRO A 114 -17.50 7.54 7.65
C PRO A 114 -18.20 6.18 7.69
N ILE A 115 -17.79 5.22 6.88
CA ILE A 115 -18.42 3.91 6.79
C ILE A 115 -17.69 2.85 7.62
N LEU A 116 -16.42 3.08 7.90
CA LEU A 116 -15.58 2.12 8.63
C LEU A 116 -15.63 2.32 10.14
#